data_f2a9d589bf2cf8dad99f1f1b111f2044
#
_entry.id   f2a9d589bf2cf8dad99f1f1b111f2044
#
_cell.length_a   1.000
_cell.length_b   1.000
_cell.length_c   1.000
_cell.angle_alpha   90.00
_cell.angle_beta   90.00
_cell.angle_gamma   90.00
#
_symmetry.space_group_name_H-M   'P 1'
#
loop_
_entity.id
_entity.type
_entity.pdbx_description
1 polymer ?
#
loop_
_entity_poly.entity_id
_entity_poly.type
_entity_poly.pdbx_seq_one_letter_code
_entity_poly.pdbx_strand_id
1 'polypeptide(L)'
;MPIHEIIDAVQFIQGRSGLSMSDLFPAYTYRKLHKIISQIKKGNKMKKFLVVLTLAMLPSSAFAIIGFGIQAGQDMAKLDAYSYTEGEGLTAVTINSFEMETNPVGGGVYAFVDLFGFALEGEADFAFGKYQFEFGNVLSTLGPVDFGWGRVSYAVTMKKNIMDLSIPFLAKAALNAGAGFGSHVSTPRASVDMVKELLGDDLTNVDALSEGLEDKLVDYLGDNMIEASGLHVQAGLRFKVLVLDTHLNFRYNIAENVYDGSAGFAQIMFKMGFAL
;
A
#
# COMPACT_ATOMS: atom_id res chain seq x y z
N MET A 1 -16.28 -17.45 -5.20
CA MET A 1 -16.02 -18.58 -4.29
C MET A 1 -17.24 -19.50 -4.28
N PRO A 2 -17.11 -20.76 -4.65
CA PRO A 2 -18.24 -21.69 -4.63
C PRO A 2 -18.69 -21.98 -3.19
N ILE A 3 -20.01 -22.16 -3.00
CA ILE A 3 -20.64 -22.32 -1.67
C ILE A 3 -20.07 -23.52 -0.89
N HIS A 4 -19.58 -24.55 -1.58
CA HIS A 4 -18.99 -25.71 -0.92
C HIS A 4 -17.68 -25.37 -0.20
N GLU A 5 -16.84 -24.46 -0.73
CA GLU A 5 -15.63 -24.00 -0.06
C GLU A 5 -15.91 -23.23 1.25
N ILE A 6 -17.04 -22.51 1.30
CA ILE A 6 -17.47 -21.82 2.53
C ILE A 6 -17.94 -22.87 3.57
N ILE A 7 -18.65 -23.92 3.13
CA ILE A 7 -19.12 -25.01 4.00
C ILE A 7 -17.91 -25.79 4.54
N ASP A 8 -16.93 -26.08 3.68
CA ASP A 8 -15.71 -26.81 4.05
C ASP A 8 -14.83 -25.99 5.01
N ALA A 9 -14.73 -24.66 4.81
CA ALA A 9 -14.05 -23.76 5.72
C ALA A 9 -14.72 -23.71 7.11
N VAL A 10 -16.05 -23.70 7.16
CA VAL A 10 -16.81 -23.73 8.43
C VAL A 10 -16.63 -25.08 9.14
N GLN A 11 -16.65 -26.20 8.41
CA GLN A 11 -16.40 -27.53 8.99
C GLN A 11 -14.94 -27.68 9.46
N PHE A 12 -13.98 -27.11 8.76
CA PHE A 12 -12.58 -27.10 9.16
C PHE A 12 -12.36 -26.31 10.47
N ILE A 13 -13.04 -25.19 10.64
CA ILE A 13 -13.00 -24.39 11.89
C ILE A 13 -13.63 -25.17 13.04
N GLN A 14 -14.74 -25.87 12.82
CA GLN A 14 -15.38 -26.72 13.82
C GLN A 14 -14.47 -27.87 14.28
N GLY A 15 -13.78 -28.53 13.34
CA GLY A 15 -12.91 -29.68 13.65
C GLY A 15 -11.66 -29.32 14.48
N ARG A 16 -11.20 -28.08 14.41
CA ARG A 16 -9.98 -27.66 15.14
C ARG A 16 -10.22 -26.95 16.46
N SER A 17 -11.35 -26.27 16.64
CA SER A 17 -11.61 -25.46 17.83
C SER A 17 -12.34 -26.21 18.96
N GLY A 18 -12.92 -27.38 18.68
CA GLY A 18 -13.74 -28.12 19.65
C GLY A 18 -15.01 -27.38 20.10
N LEU A 19 -15.30 -26.21 19.52
CA LEU A 19 -16.45 -25.38 19.81
C LEU A 19 -17.62 -25.79 18.92
N SER A 20 -18.79 -25.98 19.50
CA SER A 20 -20.04 -26.21 18.76
C SER A 20 -20.53 -24.89 18.16
N MET A 21 -21.17 -24.94 16.98
CA MET A 21 -21.83 -23.75 16.40
C MET A 21 -22.91 -23.17 17.33
N SER A 22 -23.46 -23.95 18.23
CA SER A 22 -24.38 -23.49 19.28
C SER A 22 -23.71 -22.64 20.34
N ASP A 23 -22.40 -22.79 20.54
CA ASP A 23 -21.62 -22.07 21.54
C ASP A 23 -21.17 -20.68 21.01
N LEU A 24 -21.15 -20.54 19.69
CA LEU A 24 -20.77 -19.30 19.02
C LEU A 24 -21.95 -18.36 18.77
N PHE A 25 -23.20 -18.89 18.83
CA PHE A 25 -24.39 -18.08 18.51
C PHE A 25 -25.50 -18.30 19.55
N PRO A 26 -26.26 -17.23 19.94
CA PRO A 26 -27.48 -17.39 20.72
C PRO A 26 -28.43 -18.40 20.04
N ALA A 27 -29.08 -19.24 20.82
CA ALA A 27 -29.93 -20.35 20.34
C ALA A 27 -30.98 -19.95 19.29
N TYR A 28 -31.45 -18.71 19.34
CA TYR A 28 -32.40 -18.14 18.38
C TYR A 28 -31.72 -17.94 16.99
N THR A 29 -30.50 -17.44 16.97
CA THR A 29 -29.72 -17.17 15.75
C THR A 29 -29.31 -18.50 15.07
N TYR A 30 -28.91 -19.52 15.86
CA TYR A 30 -28.57 -20.85 15.37
C TYR A 30 -29.73 -21.54 14.65
N ARG A 31 -30.96 -21.54 15.24
CA ARG A 31 -32.16 -22.13 14.61
C ARG A 31 -32.52 -21.45 13.29
N LYS A 32 -32.37 -20.13 13.24
CA LYS A 32 -32.64 -19.34 12.04
C LYS A 32 -31.63 -19.62 10.94
N LEU A 33 -30.35 -19.73 11.30
CA LEU A 33 -29.27 -20.06 10.39
C LEU A 33 -29.44 -21.48 9.78
N HIS A 34 -29.75 -22.47 10.62
CA HIS A 34 -29.97 -23.84 10.18
C HIS A 34 -31.17 -23.96 9.23
N LYS A 35 -32.24 -23.21 9.48
CA LYS A 35 -33.42 -23.17 8.60
C LYS A 35 -33.10 -22.52 7.25
N ILE A 36 -32.27 -21.50 7.24
CA ILE A 36 -31.78 -20.80 6.04
C ILE A 36 -30.86 -21.72 5.22
N ILE A 37 -29.92 -22.41 5.84
CA ILE A 37 -28.99 -23.34 5.17
C ILE A 37 -29.76 -24.51 4.56
N SER A 38 -30.80 -25.02 5.24
CA SER A 38 -31.64 -26.09 4.71
C SER A 38 -32.46 -25.66 3.48
N GLN A 39 -32.87 -24.40 3.39
CA GLN A 39 -33.57 -23.84 2.24
C GLN A 39 -32.63 -23.55 1.05
N ILE A 40 -31.33 -23.23 1.30
CA ILE A 40 -30.32 -23.04 0.24
C ILE A 40 -30.09 -24.33 -0.55
N LYS A 41 -30.11 -25.49 0.11
CA LYS A 41 -29.94 -26.82 -0.54
C LYS A 41 -31.05 -27.15 -1.52
N LYS A 42 -32.26 -26.58 -1.38
CA LYS A 42 -33.44 -26.86 -2.22
C LYS A 42 -33.85 -25.80 -3.23
N GLY A 43 -33.15 -24.63 -3.30
CA GLY A 43 -33.65 -23.46 -4.01
C GLY A 43 -32.99 -23.14 -5.36
N ASN A 44 -33.75 -22.43 -6.21
CA ASN A 44 -33.35 -21.89 -7.52
C ASN A 44 -32.23 -20.82 -7.36
N LYS A 45 -31.38 -20.59 -8.38
CA LYS A 45 -30.21 -19.69 -8.34
C LYS A 45 -30.53 -18.31 -7.77
N MET A 46 -31.71 -17.76 -8.10
CA MET A 46 -32.15 -16.44 -7.62
C MET A 46 -32.46 -16.44 -6.11
N LYS A 47 -33.03 -17.52 -5.57
CA LYS A 47 -33.25 -17.66 -4.11
C LYS A 47 -31.95 -17.81 -3.36
N LYS A 48 -30.94 -18.47 -3.93
CA LYS A 48 -29.59 -18.58 -3.35
C LYS A 48 -28.91 -17.23 -3.27
N PHE A 49 -29.02 -16.40 -4.32
CA PHE A 49 -28.49 -15.04 -4.33
C PHE A 49 -29.17 -14.14 -3.27
N LEU A 50 -30.50 -14.20 -3.17
CA LEU A 50 -31.27 -13.44 -2.18
C LEU A 50 -30.92 -13.84 -0.73
N VAL A 51 -30.67 -15.12 -0.48
CA VAL A 51 -30.25 -15.61 0.84
C VAL A 51 -28.83 -15.14 1.18
N VAL A 52 -27.91 -15.18 0.21
CA VAL A 52 -26.54 -14.64 0.41
C VAL A 52 -26.60 -13.13 0.68
N LEU A 53 -27.43 -12.40 -0.06
CA LEU A 53 -27.64 -10.97 0.16
C LEU A 53 -28.27 -10.68 1.54
N THR A 54 -29.23 -11.50 1.98
CA THR A 54 -29.86 -11.38 3.30
C THR A 54 -28.89 -11.75 4.44
N LEU A 55 -28.03 -12.74 4.24
CA LEU A 55 -26.94 -13.06 5.18
C LEU A 55 -25.92 -11.92 5.28
N ALA A 56 -25.59 -11.29 4.16
CA ALA A 56 -24.70 -10.11 4.12
C ALA A 56 -25.32 -8.86 4.81
N MET A 57 -26.65 -8.84 4.93
CA MET A 57 -27.41 -7.76 5.61
C MET A 57 -27.75 -8.05 7.09
N LEU A 58 -27.30 -9.18 7.65
CA LEU A 58 -27.51 -9.45 9.08
C LEU A 58 -26.69 -8.47 9.93
N PRO A 59 -27.24 -8.00 11.07
CA PRO A 59 -26.62 -6.94 11.87
C PRO A 59 -25.22 -7.35 12.33
N SER A 60 -24.29 -6.48 12.02
CA SER A 60 -22.84 -6.61 12.11
C SER A 60 -22.25 -6.69 13.54
N SER A 61 -23.04 -6.86 14.57
CA SER A 61 -22.54 -6.96 15.95
C SER A 61 -21.86 -8.30 16.28
N ALA A 62 -21.91 -9.27 15.36
CA ALA A 62 -21.30 -10.60 15.53
C ALA A 62 -20.54 -11.12 14.31
N PHE A 63 -20.41 -10.34 13.24
CA PHE A 63 -19.77 -10.76 11.99
C PHE A 63 -18.55 -9.85 11.67
N ALA A 64 -17.54 -10.47 11.08
CA ALA A 64 -16.44 -9.73 10.50
C ALA A 64 -16.95 -8.79 9.39
N ILE A 65 -16.64 -7.51 9.48
CA ILE A 65 -16.85 -6.55 8.40
C ILE A 65 -15.67 -6.69 7.45
N ILE A 66 -15.94 -6.99 6.19
CA ILE A 66 -14.92 -7.01 5.14
C ILE A 66 -15.07 -5.74 4.33
N GLY A 67 -13.98 -5.03 4.11
CA GLY A 67 -13.95 -3.85 3.26
C GLY A 67 -12.80 -3.88 2.28
N PHE A 68 -12.97 -3.16 1.19
CA PHE A 68 -11.95 -2.97 0.17
C PHE A 68 -12.21 -1.67 -0.60
N GLY A 69 -11.16 -1.13 -1.20
CA GLY A 69 -11.26 0.10 -1.95
C GLY A 69 -9.94 0.56 -2.56
N ILE A 70 -9.96 1.81 -2.96
CA ILE A 70 -8.80 2.52 -3.53
C ILE A 70 -8.29 3.54 -2.53
N GLN A 71 -7.04 3.92 -2.69
CA GLN A 71 -6.40 4.97 -1.91
C GLN A 71 -5.63 5.93 -2.79
N ALA A 72 -5.52 7.17 -2.33
CA ALA A 72 -4.64 8.18 -2.86
C ALA A 72 -3.88 8.82 -1.71
N GLY A 73 -2.64 9.20 -1.92
CA GLY A 73 -1.81 9.74 -0.85
C GLY A 73 -0.62 10.53 -1.33
N GLN A 74 0.06 11.10 -0.36
CA GLN A 74 1.28 11.84 -0.55
C GLN A 74 2.29 11.43 0.51
N ASP A 75 3.52 11.17 0.07
CA ASP A 75 4.63 10.99 0.98
C ASP A 75 5.10 12.38 1.48
N MET A 76 5.36 12.48 2.78
CA MET A 76 5.81 13.75 3.41
C MET A 76 7.34 13.83 3.45
N ALA A 77 8.01 13.07 2.60
CA ALA A 77 9.43 13.05 2.37
C ALA A 77 9.71 13.18 0.88
N LYS A 78 10.88 13.69 0.54
CA LYS A 78 11.36 13.87 -0.83
C LYS A 78 12.88 13.70 -0.87
N LEU A 79 13.45 13.48 -2.05
CA LEU A 79 14.90 13.47 -2.22
C LEU A 79 15.43 14.89 -2.07
N ASP A 80 16.41 15.05 -1.19
CA ASP A 80 17.15 16.31 -1.02
C ASP A 80 18.18 16.50 -2.15
N ALA A 81 18.67 17.71 -2.33
CA ALA A 81 19.77 17.98 -3.24
C ALA A 81 21.02 17.20 -2.82
N TYR A 82 21.75 16.69 -3.81
CA TYR A 82 22.96 15.89 -3.59
C TYR A 82 23.99 16.23 -4.65
N SER A 83 25.26 16.36 -4.24
CA SER A 83 26.38 16.57 -5.14
C SER A 83 27.51 15.62 -4.78
N TYR A 84 28.04 14.93 -5.78
CA TYR A 84 29.16 14.02 -5.61
C TYR A 84 30.14 14.14 -6.76
N THR A 85 31.42 14.13 -6.45
CA THR A 85 32.51 14.20 -7.42
C THR A 85 33.41 12.99 -7.22
N GLU A 86 33.69 12.29 -8.30
CA GLU A 86 34.63 11.16 -8.34
C GLU A 86 35.77 11.44 -9.30
N GLY A 87 36.98 11.02 -8.93
CA GLY A 87 38.20 11.27 -9.70
C GLY A 87 38.86 12.60 -9.37
N GLU A 88 40.00 12.86 -10.02
CA GLU A 88 40.81 14.09 -9.83
C GLU A 88 41.25 14.67 -11.18
N GLY A 89 41.43 15.99 -11.21
CA GLY A 89 41.92 16.69 -12.39
C GLY A 89 41.02 16.55 -13.60
N LEU A 90 41.57 16.15 -14.74
CA LEU A 90 40.83 16.01 -16.00
C LEU A 90 39.89 14.86 -16.05
N THR A 91 40.01 13.87 -15.14
CA THR A 91 39.12 12.70 -15.03
C THR A 91 38.03 12.87 -13.98
N ALA A 92 37.98 14.04 -13.30
CA ALA A 92 36.96 14.31 -12.33
C ALA A 92 35.56 14.38 -12.98
N VAL A 93 34.63 13.64 -12.42
CA VAL A 93 33.25 13.59 -12.85
C VAL A 93 32.37 14.02 -11.69
N THR A 94 31.47 14.94 -11.94
CA THR A 94 30.54 15.47 -10.93
C THR A 94 29.10 15.16 -11.35
N ILE A 95 28.31 14.67 -10.40
CA ILE A 95 26.85 14.60 -10.52
C ILE A 95 26.23 15.54 -9.48
N ASN A 96 25.30 16.37 -9.93
CA ASN A 96 24.46 17.19 -9.09
C ASN A 96 23.02 16.75 -9.25
N SER A 97 22.42 16.20 -8.22
CA SER A 97 21.00 15.86 -8.17
C SER A 97 20.29 16.99 -7.41
N PHE A 98 19.30 17.59 -8.04
CA PHE A 98 18.51 18.65 -7.44
C PHE A 98 17.44 18.06 -6.51
N GLU A 99 17.01 18.87 -5.56
CA GLU A 99 15.89 18.52 -4.68
C GLU A 99 14.61 18.31 -5.50
N MET A 100 13.77 17.37 -5.08
CA MET A 100 12.43 17.23 -5.67
C MET A 100 11.61 18.50 -5.46
N GLU A 101 10.97 19.00 -6.50
CA GLU A 101 10.13 20.21 -6.42
C GLU A 101 8.91 19.99 -5.52
N THR A 102 8.34 18.81 -5.56
CA THR A 102 7.13 18.44 -4.80
C THR A 102 7.30 17.09 -4.13
N ASN A 103 6.60 16.90 -3.03
CA ASN A 103 6.51 15.60 -2.39
C ASN A 103 5.83 14.59 -3.33
N PRO A 104 6.31 13.32 -3.39
CA PRO A 104 5.72 12.28 -4.21
C PRO A 104 4.25 12.02 -3.88
N VAL A 105 3.46 11.86 -4.92
CA VAL A 105 2.04 11.54 -4.85
C VAL A 105 1.74 10.21 -5.51
N GLY A 106 0.72 9.53 -5.05
CA GLY A 106 0.40 8.23 -5.59
C GLY A 106 -0.96 7.69 -5.19
N GLY A 107 -1.13 6.43 -5.44
CA GLY A 107 -2.37 5.73 -5.16
C GLY A 107 -2.18 4.24 -4.96
N GLY A 108 -3.28 3.54 -4.73
CA GLY A 108 -3.22 2.11 -4.51
C GLY A 108 -4.56 1.51 -4.19
N VAL A 109 -4.50 0.30 -3.65
CA VAL A 109 -5.68 -0.47 -3.23
C VAL A 109 -5.49 -0.95 -1.80
N TYR A 110 -6.60 -1.18 -1.11
CA TYR A 110 -6.59 -1.76 0.22
C TYR A 110 -7.76 -2.72 0.40
N ALA A 111 -7.58 -3.66 1.33
CA ALA A 111 -8.64 -4.51 1.84
C ALA A 111 -8.45 -4.71 3.34
N PHE A 112 -9.55 -4.87 4.09
CA PHE A 112 -9.47 -5.13 5.51
C PHE A 112 -10.56 -6.07 5.99
N VAL A 113 -10.30 -6.68 7.15
CA VAL A 113 -11.27 -7.45 7.92
C VAL A 113 -11.33 -6.86 9.31
N ASP A 114 -12.51 -6.41 9.72
CA ASP A 114 -12.78 -5.85 11.05
C ASP A 114 -13.37 -6.95 11.95
N LEU A 115 -12.66 -7.30 13.01
CA LEU A 115 -12.99 -8.37 13.95
C LEU A 115 -12.95 -7.84 15.38
N PHE A 116 -14.09 -7.77 16.04
CA PHE A 116 -14.17 -7.43 17.48
C PHE A 116 -13.51 -6.10 17.86
N GLY A 117 -13.57 -5.09 16.97
CA GLY A 117 -12.97 -3.76 17.19
C GLY A 117 -11.49 -3.67 16.85
N PHE A 118 -10.93 -4.74 16.30
CA PHE A 118 -9.62 -4.73 15.63
C PHE A 118 -9.83 -4.94 14.14
N ALA A 119 -9.11 -4.20 13.31
CA ALA A 119 -9.08 -4.41 11.89
C ALA A 119 -7.69 -4.86 11.44
N LEU A 120 -7.63 -5.93 10.66
CA LEU A 120 -6.44 -6.31 9.91
C LEU A 120 -6.59 -5.78 8.50
N GLU A 121 -5.68 -4.92 8.07
CA GLU A 121 -5.68 -4.27 6.76
C GLU A 121 -4.43 -4.65 5.98
N GLY A 122 -4.63 -5.05 4.72
CA GLY A 122 -3.58 -5.24 3.72
C GLY A 122 -3.72 -4.18 2.65
N GLU A 123 -2.62 -3.64 2.16
CA GLU A 123 -2.60 -2.61 1.14
C GLU A 123 -1.41 -2.73 0.21
N ALA A 124 -1.59 -2.22 -1.01
CA ALA A 124 -0.56 -2.04 -2.01
C ALA A 124 -0.69 -0.63 -2.57
N ASP A 125 0.40 0.12 -2.60
CA ASP A 125 0.44 1.49 -3.10
C ASP A 125 1.70 1.77 -3.91
N PHE A 126 1.63 2.84 -4.70
CA PHE A 126 2.75 3.41 -5.43
C PHE A 126 2.78 4.92 -5.21
N ALA A 127 3.97 5.51 -5.35
CA ALA A 127 4.17 6.95 -5.35
C ALA A 127 5.19 7.35 -6.43
N PHE A 128 5.02 8.56 -6.98
CA PHE A 128 5.90 9.13 -7.99
C PHE A 128 6.30 10.55 -7.62
N GLY A 129 7.56 10.87 -7.90
CA GLY A 129 8.13 12.20 -7.81
C GLY A 129 9.03 12.47 -9.01
N LYS A 130 9.38 13.75 -9.20
CA LYS A 130 10.32 14.20 -10.23
C LYS A 130 11.40 15.06 -9.62
N TYR A 131 12.60 14.93 -10.15
CA TYR A 131 13.73 15.78 -9.84
C TYR A 131 14.60 15.92 -11.08
N GLN A 132 15.58 16.80 -11.01
CA GLN A 132 16.54 16.99 -12.09
C GLN A 132 17.94 16.58 -11.62
N PHE A 133 18.77 16.15 -12.55
CA PHE A 133 20.19 15.99 -12.30
C PHE A 133 21.03 16.57 -13.43
N GLU A 134 22.23 16.96 -13.08
CA GLU A 134 23.30 17.37 -14.00
C GLU A 134 24.46 16.42 -13.84
N PHE A 135 25.13 16.17 -14.94
CA PHE A 135 26.35 15.39 -14.97
C PHE A 135 27.39 16.14 -15.78
N GLY A 136 28.59 16.24 -15.25
CA GLY A 136 29.65 16.96 -15.92
C GLY A 136 31.04 16.46 -15.61
N ASN A 137 31.94 16.69 -16.53
CA ASN A 137 33.36 16.61 -16.34
C ASN A 137 34.02 17.97 -16.67
N VAL A 138 35.34 18.06 -16.60
CA VAL A 138 36.10 19.33 -16.85
C VAL A 138 35.87 19.85 -18.29
N LEU A 139 35.46 19.00 -19.21
CA LEU A 139 35.34 19.32 -20.64
C LEU A 139 33.91 19.60 -21.09
N SER A 140 32.93 18.96 -20.46
CA SER A 140 31.52 19.02 -20.89
C SER A 140 30.58 18.81 -19.70
N THR A 141 29.41 19.44 -19.77
CA THR A 141 28.33 19.28 -18.80
C THR A 141 27.05 18.91 -19.54
N LEU A 142 26.41 17.83 -19.11
CA LEU A 142 25.09 17.43 -19.52
C LEU A 142 24.08 17.84 -18.43
N GLY A 143 23.05 18.55 -18.81
CA GLY A 143 21.98 18.79 -17.87
C GLY A 143 21.40 20.20 -17.96
N PRO A 144 20.42 20.52 -17.11
CA PRO A 144 19.72 19.58 -16.24
C PRO A 144 18.79 18.62 -17.01
N VAL A 145 18.75 17.35 -16.59
CA VAL A 145 17.93 16.30 -17.15
C VAL A 145 16.82 15.94 -16.15
N ASP A 146 15.58 15.88 -16.64
CA ASP A 146 14.44 15.45 -15.83
C ASP A 146 14.52 13.95 -15.53
N PHE A 147 14.32 13.57 -14.28
CA PHE A 147 14.37 12.19 -13.84
C PHE A 147 13.19 11.85 -12.94
N GLY A 148 12.63 10.67 -13.16
CA GLY A 148 11.53 10.15 -12.37
C GLY A 148 12.01 9.30 -11.21
N TRP A 149 11.41 9.50 -10.04
CA TRP A 149 11.54 8.61 -8.90
C TRP A 149 10.22 7.93 -8.65
N GLY A 150 10.25 6.63 -8.35
CA GLY A 150 9.09 5.83 -8.05
C GLY A 150 9.27 4.93 -6.85
N ARG A 151 8.17 4.64 -6.16
CA ARG A 151 8.10 3.69 -5.06
C ARG A 151 6.86 2.81 -5.22
N VAL A 152 7.01 1.52 -4.95
CA VAL A 152 5.91 0.56 -4.75
C VAL A 152 6.00 0.02 -3.34
N SER A 153 4.87 -0.11 -2.65
CA SER A 153 4.82 -0.62 -1.28
C SER A 153 3.71 -1.62 -1.08
N TYR A 154 3.96 -2.56 -0.18
CA TYR A 154 3.00 -3.49 0.39
C TYR A 154 3.03 -3.35 1.90
N ALA A 155 1.87 -3.30 2.54
CA ALA A 155 1.82 -3.20 3.99
C ALA A 155 0.69 -4.03 4.58
N VAL A 156 0.92 -4.52 5.80
CA VAL A 156 -0.10 -5.16 6.63
C VAL A 156 -0.15 -4.42 7.95
N THR A 157 -1.34 -3.95 8.32
CA THR A 157 -1.57 -3.13 9.51
C THR A 157 -2.64 -3.73 10.39
N MET A 158 -2.38 -3.87 11.67
CA MET A 158 -3.39 -4.12 12.68
C MET A 158 -3.81 -2.80 13.31
N LYS A 159 -5.11 -2.48 13.22
CA LYS A 159 -5.71 -1.23 13.72
C LYS A 159 -6.70 -1.53 14.83
N LYS A 160 -6.85 -0.58 15.76
CA LYS A 160 -7.87 -0.58 16.81
C LYS A 160 -8.62 0.74 16.79
N ASN A 161 -9.94 0.68 16.92
CA ASN A 161 -10.73 1.88 17.18
C ASN A 161 -10.47 2.34 18.62
N ILE A 162 -10.04 3.59 18.78
CA ILE A 162 -9.80 4.24 20.07
C ILE A 162 -11.09 4.93 20.56
N MET A 163 -11.77 5.57 19.62
CA MET A 163 -13.09 6.21 19.85
C MET A 163 -13.96 5.91 18.66
N ASP A 164 -15.23 5.64 18.89
CA ASP A 164 -16.23 5.55 17.85
C ASP A 164 -17.58 6.16 18.27
N LEU A 165 -18.23 6.74 17.27
CA LEU A 165 -19.60 7.20 17.32
C LEU A 165 -20.36 6.46 16.23
N SER A 166 -21.40 5.75 16.58
CA SER A 166 -22.18 5.00 15.58
C SER A 166 -23.66 5.26 15.73
N ILE A 167 -24.31 5.47 14.60
CA ILE A 167 -25.77 5.40 14.46
C ILE A 167 -26.04 4.05 13.84
N PRO A 168 -26.69 3.12 14.54
CA PRO A 168 -26.90 1.76 14.05
C PRO A 168 -27.44 1.77 12.62
N PHE A 169 -26.84 0.93 11.76
CA PHE A 169 -27.15 0.73 10.34
C PHE A 169 -26.96 1.94 9.41
N LEU A 170 -26.73 3.15 9.92
CA LEU A 170 -26.69 4.35 9.10
C LEU A 170 -25.27 4.90 8.94
N ALA A 171 -24.58 5.18 10.04
CA ALA A 171 -23.29 5.86 9.98
C ALA A 171 -22.37 5.46 11.14
N LYS A 172 -21.06 5.51 10.88
CA LYS A 172 -20.02 5.36 11.89
C LYS A 172 -18.92 6.40 11.64
N ALA A 173 -18.46 7.03 12.71
CA ALA A 173 -17.23 7.81 12.72
C ALA A 173 -16.31 7.22 13.79
N ALA A 174 -15.06 6.98 13.45
CA ALA A 174 -14.10 6.38 14.38
C ALA A 174 -12.72 7.03 14.24
N LEU A 175 -12.07 7.22 15.39
CA LEU A 175 -10.64 7.47 15.49
C LEU A 175 -9.96 6.11 15.69
N ASN A 176 -9.01 5.77 14.86
CA ASN A 176 -8.24 4.53 14.96
C ASN A 176 -6.74 4.80 15.06
N ALA A 177 -6.04 3.87 15.68
CA ALA A 177 -4.58 3.78 15.64
C ALA A 177 -4.17 2.35 15.35
N GLY A 178 -3.00 2.18 14.77
CA GLY A 178 -2.49 0.87 14.40
C GLY A 178 -0.98 0.87 14.22
N ALA A 179 -0.47 -0.35 14.12
CA ALA A 179 0.91 -0.60 13.78
C ALA A 179 0.98 -1.82 12.84
N GLY A 180 2.04 -1.90 12.08
CA GLY A 180 2.19 -2.97 11.11
C GLY A 180 3.59 -3.07 10.56
N PHE A 181 3.70 -3.82 9.49
CA PHE A 181 4.93 -4.06 8.75
C PHE A 181 4.71 -3.70 7.28
N GLY A 182 5.70 -3.05 6.67
CA GLY A 182 5.70 -2.67 5.27
C GLY A 182 6.97 -3.11 4.54
N SER A 183 6.83 -3.37 3.26
CA SER A 183 7.94 -3.59 2.32
C SER A 183 7.82 -2.55 1.21
N HIS A 184 8.92 -1.92 0.88
CA HIS A 184 9.01 -0.81 -0.06
C HIS A 184 10.11 -1.12 -1.08
N VAL A 185 9.82 -0.83 -2.34
CA VAL A 185 10.79 -0.90 -3.44
C VAL A 185 10.79 0.46 -4.11
N SER A 186 11.94 1.13 -4.16
CA SER A 186 12.06 2.45 -4.78
C SER A 186 13.17 2.49 -5.82
N THR A 187 13.04 3.39 -6.77
CA THR A 187 14.11 3.64 -7.74
C THR A 187 15.30 4.32 -7.05
N PRO A 188 16.54 3.96 -7.41
CA PRO A 188 17.71 4.63 -6.89
C PRO A 188 17.75 6.11 -7.34
N ARG A 189 18.52 6.91 -6.63
CA ARG A 189 18.90 8.24 -7.07
C ARG A 189 19.88 8.16 -8.24
N ALA A 190 19.85 9.14 -9.15
CA ALA A 190 20.89 9.30 -10.14
C ALA A 190 22.28 9.43 -9.48
N SER A 191 23.20 8.59 -9.86
CA SER A 191 24.56 8.48 -9.28
C SER A 191 25.63 8.42 -10.37
N VAL A 192 26.90 8.61 -9.97
CA VAL A 192 28.02 8.46 -10.90
C VAL A 192 28.11 7.01 -11.42
N ASP A 193 27.79 6.03 -10.60
CA ASP A 193 27.78 4.62 -11.01
C ASP A 193 26.71 4.36 -12.09
N MET A 194 25.52 4.97 -11.94
CA MET A 194 24.49 4.93 -13.00
C MET A 194 25.02 5.51 -14.30
N VAL A 195 25.68 6.65 -14.26
CA VAL A 195 26.21 7.32 -15.47
C VAL A 195 27.32 6.48 -16.10
N LYS A 196 28.22 5.87 -15.30
CA LYS A 196 29.24 4.95 -15.79
C LYS A 196 28.65 3.72 -16.48
N GLU A 197 27.61 3.14 -15.92
CA GLU A 197 26.97 1.97 -16.51
C GLU A 197 26.23 2.32 -17.81
N LEU A 198 25.62 3.50 -17.87
CA LEU A 198 24.95 4.00 -19.08
C LEU A 198 25.92 4.39 -20.21
N LEU A 199 27.05 5.01 -19.87
CA LEU A 199 28.07 5.45 -20.84
C LEU A 199 29.08 4.37 -21.21
N GLY A 200 29.27 3.37 -20.35
CA GLY A 200 30.38 2.44 -20.43
C GLY A 200 31.69 3.09 -19.98
N ASP A 201 32.82 2.55 -20.45
CA ASP A 201 34.16 3.00 -20.00
C ASP A 201 34.57 4.40 -20.51
N ASP A 202 33.84 4.97 -21.49
CA ASP A 202 34.16 6.27 -22.06
C ASP A 202 33.27 7.38 -21.53
N LEU A 203 33.57 7.88 -20.34
CA LEU A 203 32.89 8.99 -19.68
C LEU A 203 33.07 10.35 -20.41
N THR A 204 33.88 10.40 -21.47
CA THR A 204 34.12 11.64 -22.23
C THR A 204 33.13 11.84 -23.36
N ASN A 205 32.45 10.79 -23.79
CA ASN A 205 31.48 10.84 -24.91
C ASN A 205 30.04 10.99 -24.42
N VAL A 206 29.72 12.18 -23.91
CA VAL A 206 28.38 12.51 -23.41
C VAL A 206 27.31 12.45 -24.51
N ASP A 207 27.68 12.64 -25.76
CA ASP A 207 26.76 12.57 -26.90
C ASP A 207 26.27 11.13 -27.18
N ALA A 208 27.04 10.11 -26.78
CA ALA A 208 26.62 8.71 -26.88
C ALA A 208 25.49 8.33 -25.93
N LEU A 209 25.20 9.15 -24.91
CA LEU A 209 24.05 8.97 -24.04
C LEU A 209 22.70 9.09 -24.76
N SER A 210 22.65 9.77 -25.91
CA SER A 210 21.37 10.03 -26.59
C SER A 210 20.82 8.79 -27.33
N GLU A 211 21.64 7.81 -27.70
CA GLU A 211 21.18 6.60 -28.39
C GLU A 211 20.93 5.44 -27.42
N GLY A 212 19.65 5.02 -27.30
CA GLY A 212 19.25 3.89 -26.45
C GLY A 212 19.31 4.17 -24.95
N LEU A 213 19.33 5.44 -24.55
CA LEU A 213 19.38 5.85 -23.14
C LEU A 213 18.17 5.32 -22.34
N GLU A 214 16.97 5.36 -22.93
CA GLU A 214 15.77 4.91 -22.24
C GLU A 214 15.82 3.41 -21.89
N ASP A 215 16.23 2.57 -22.85
CA ASP A 215 16.32 1.12 -22.61
C ASP A 215 17.38 0.79 -21.56
N LYS A 216 18.58 1.36 -21.68
CA LYS A 216 19.66 1.17 -20.70
C LYS A 216 19.27 1.68 -19.29
N LEU A 217 18.54 2.78 -19.24
CA LEU A 217 18.07 3.35 -17.97
C LEU A 217 17.03 2.44 -17.30
N VAL A 218 16.10 1.86 -18.08
CA VAL A 218 15.11 0.90 -17.58
C VAL A 218 15.82 -0.35 -17.03
N ASP A 219 16.81 -0.87 -17.75
CA ASP A 219 17.59 -2.03 -17.31
C ASP A 219 18.35 -1.69 -16.02
N TYR A 220 19.06 -0.56 -15.98
CA TYR A 220 19.76 -0.09 -14.77
C TYR A 220 18.84 0.05 -13.57
N LEU A 221 17.70 0.70 -13.74
CA LEU A 221 16.72 0.86 -12.66
C LEU A 221 16.20 -0.49 -12.18
N GLY A 222 15.93 -1.43 -13.09
CA GLY A 222 15.47 -2.77 -12.75
C GLY A 222 16.48 -3.55 -11.90
N ASP A 223 17.76 -3.43 -12.20
CA ASP A 223 18.83 -4.15 -11.50
C ASP A 223 19.28 -3.48 -10.19
N ASN A 224 19.00 -2.17 -10.02
CA ASN A 224 19.48 -1.37 -8.90
C ASN A 224 18.35 -0.84 -8.00
N MET A 225 17.15 -1.44 -8.03
CA MET A 225 16.06 -1.07 -7.13
C MET A 225 16.46 -1.17 -5.66
N ILE A 226 16.08 -0.18 -4.87
CA ILE A 226 16.29 -0.15 -3.43
C ILE A 226 15.14 -0.86 -2.74
N GLU A 227 15.42 -1.97 -2.07
CA GLU A 227 14.47 -2.70 -1.25
C GLU A 227 14.62 -2.33 0.22
N ALA A 228 13.54 -1.93 0.85
CA ALA A 228 13.49 -1.60 2.26
C ALA A 228 12.25 -2.24 2.91
N SER A 229 12.41 -2.66 4.14
CA SER A 229 11.30 -3.21 4.93
C SER A 229 11.38 -2.70 6.36
N GLY A 230 10.24 -2.52 6.99
CA GLY A 230 10.23 -2.03 8.35
C GLY A 230 8.86 -1.97 9.00
N LEU A 231 8.86 -1.53 10.23
CA LEU A 231 7.64 -1.30 11.00
C LEU A 231 7.02 0.04 10.60
N HIS A 232 5.72 0.15 10.80
CA HIS A 232 5.05 1.44 10.72
C HIS A 232 4.03 1.61 11.84
N VAL A 233 3.73 2.86 12.15
CA VAL A 233 2.63 3.25 13.02
C VAL A 233 1.71 4.17 12.26
N GLN A 234 0.40 4.07 12.52
CA GLN A 234 -0.56 4.95 11.89
C GLN A 234 -1.68 5.37 12.84
N ALA A 235 -2.23 6.54 12.58
CA ALA A 235 -3.47 7.03 13.17
C ALA A 235 -4.39 7.55 12.08
N GLY A 236 -5.71 7.45 12.27
CA GLY A 236 -6.62 7.88 11.23
C GLY A 236 -8.06 8.04 11.69
N LEU A 237 -8.79 8.75 10.86
CA LEU A 237 -10.23 8.93 10.97
C LEU A 237 -10.92 8.02 9.96
N ARG A 238 -11.97 7.35 10.37
CA ARG A 238 -12.83 6.54 9.53
C ARG A 238 -14.24 7.09 9.57
N PHE A 239 -14.84 7.21 8.39
CA PHE A 239 -16.25 7.58 8.24
C PHE A 239 -16.91 6.54 7.35
N LYS A 240 -17.94 5.88 7.87
CA LYS A 240 -18.76 4.93 7.13
C LYS A 240 -20.19 5.41 7.10
N VAL A 241 -20.79 5.45 5.91
CA VAL A 241 -22.22 5.73 5.69
C VAL A 241 -22.79 4.61 4.84
N LEU A 242 -23.69 3.82 5.43
CA LEU A 242 -24.19 2.58 4.83
C LEU A 242 -23.03 1.63 4.49
N VAL A 243 -22.77 1.42 3.20
CA VAL A 243 -21.69 0.57 2.67
C VAL A 243 -20.47 1.38 2.23
N LEU A 244 -20.59 2.69 2.08
CA LEU A 244 -19.47 3.56 1.73
C LEU A 244 -18.59 3.78 2.95
N ASP A 245 -17.32 3.49 2.81
CA ASP A 245 -16.31 3.59 3.85
C ASP A 245 -15.15 4.47 3.40
N THR A 246 -14.82 5.49 4.18
CA THR A 246 -13.75 6.42 3.87
C THR A 246 -12.80 6.54 5.05
N HIS A 247 -11.51 6.70 4.77
CA HIS A 247 -10.49 6.88 5.79
C HIS A 247 -9.55 8.02 5.43
N LEU A 248 -9.12 8.76 6.43
CA LEU A 248 -7.99 9.67 6.34
C LEU A 248 -6.94 9.19 7.34
N ASN A 249 -5.81 8.72 6.85
CA ASN A 249 -4.75 8.13 7.66
C ASN A 249 -3.47 8.95 7.56
N PHE A 250 -2.80 9.09 8.68
CA PHE A 250 -1.40 9.51 8.77
C PHE A 250 -0.59 8.29 9.22
N ARG A 251 0.50 7.98 8.50
CA ARG A 251 1.40 6.86 8.77
C ARG A 251 2.83 7.36 8.83
N TYR A 252 3.61 6.79 9.74
CA TYR A 252 5.06 6.91 9.76
C TYR A 252 5.69 5.52 9.55
N ASN A 253 6.46 5.37 8.48
CA ASN A 253 7.18 4.16 8.12
C ASN A 253 8.62 4.27 8.64
N ILE A 254 9.09 3.26 9.36
CA ILE A 254 10.45 3.10 9.84
C ILE A 254 11.13 2.13 8.86
N ALA A 255 11.52 2.65 7.72
CA ALA A 255 12.15 1.88 6.64
C ALA A 255 13.29 2.74 6.07
N GLU A 256 14.51 2.23 6.20
CA GLU A 256 15.71 2.97 5.85
C GLU A 256 15.91 3.04 4.32
N ASN A 257 16.49 4.14 3.86
CA ASN A 257 16.93 4.36 2.47
C ASN A 257 15.84 4.40 1.39
N VAL A 258 14.56 4.39 1.74
CA VAL A 258 13.48 4.60 0.74
C VAL A 258 13.62 5.97 0.08
N TYR A 259 14.02 6.97 0.85
CA TYR A 259 14.41 8.31 0.41
C TYR A 259 15.86 8.53 0.79
N ASP A 260 16.76 8.03 0.02
CA ASP A 260 18.22 8.08 0.09
C ASP A 260 18.78 8.65 1.42
N GLY A 261 19.29 7.77 2.27
CA GLY A 261 19.82 8.12 3.59
C GLY A 261 18.76 8.40 4.67
N SER A 262 17.47 8.35 4.35
CA SER A 262 16.42 8.54 5.36
C SER A 262 16.27 7.30 6.27
N ALA A 263 16.01 7.54 7.56
CA ALA A 263 15.67 6.47 8.51
C ALA A 263 14.19 6.04 8.43
N GLY A 264 13.36 6.80 7.70
CA GLY A 264 11.94 6.56 7.54
C GLY A 264 11.23 7.73 6.90
N PHE A 265 9.93 7.58 6.66
CA PHE A 265 9.11 8.61 6.01
C PHE A 265 7.66 8.59 6.48
N ALA A 266 7.03 9.76 6.46
CA ALA A 266 5.62 9.90 6.76
C ALA A 266 4.77 9.93 5.49
N GLN A 267 3.49 9.52 5.62
CA GLN A 267 2.50 9.51 4.54
C GLN A 267 1.16 10.05 5.04
N ILE A 268 0.47 10.78 4.17
CA ILE A 268 -0.96 11.07 4.34
C ILE A 268 -1.71 10.32 3.24
N MET A 269 -2.75 9.56 3.63
CA MET A 269 -3.53 8.72 2.72
C MET A 269 -5.01 8.95 2.92
N PHE A 270 -5.71 9.21 1.84
CA PHE A 270 -7.17 9.18 1.76
C PHE A 270 -7.59 7.86 1.10
N LYS A 271 -8.50 7.13 1.76
CA LYS A 271 -9.01 5.83 1.28
C LYS A 271 -10.51 5.94 1.09
N MET A 272 -11.02 5.32 0.05
CA MET A 272 -12.46 5.23 -0.23
C MET A 272 -12.80 3.85 -0.77
N GLY A 273 -13.85 3.25 -0.25
CA GLY A 273 -14.27 1.92 -0.68
C GLY A 273 -15.60 1.49 -0.08
N PHE A 274 -15.79 0.19 -0.03
CA PHE A 274 -16.98 -0.44 0.46
C PHE A 274 -16.65 -1.34 1.65
N ALA A 275 -17.53 -1.33 2.66
CA ALA A 275 -17.45 -2.20 3.82
C ALA A 275 -18.80 -2.90 4.04
N LEU A 276 -18.80 -4.23 3.98
CA LEU A 276 -19.96 -5.11 4.04
C LEU A 276 -20.03 -5.87 5.36
#